data_332bded37bf6e071589513f4bbeda014
#
_entry.id   332bded37bf6e071589513f4bbeda014
#
_cell.length_a   1.000
_cell.length_b   1.000
_cell.length_c   1.000
_cell.angle_alpha   90.00
_cell.angle_beta   90.00
_cell.angle_gamma   90.00
#
_symmetry.space_group_name_H-M   'P 1'
#
loop_
_entity.id
_entity.type
_entity.pdbx_description
1 polymer ?
#
loop_
_entity_poly.entity_id
_entity_poly.type
_entity_poly.pdbx_seq_one_letter_code
_entity_poly.pdbx_strand_id
1 'polypeptide(L)'
;MPLFNHMTGATMCDFCSGANPLWRYPAATFHDSFGSKSVEDWLACEACHAMIEAGDREGLIERAFRCPGIPLVVAMRGREWARTYVVDLHKRFRRNRRGQPYRMAS
;
A
#
# COMPACT_ATOMS: atom_id res chain seq x y z
N MET A 1 0.75 -2.02 3.01
CA MET A 1 1.59 -2.21 4.21
C MET A 1 0.73 -2.52 5.40
N PRO A 2 0.40 -3.76 5.60
CA PRO A 2 -0.49 -4.13 6.69
C PRO A 2 0.08 -4.03 8.09
N LEU A 3 1.37 -3.73 8.21
CA LEU A 3 2.02 -3.65 9.52
C LEU A 3 1.31 -2.73 10.51
N PHE A 4 0.92 -1.55 10.05
CA PHE A 4 0.32 -0.56 10.93
C PHE A 4 -1.09 -0.92 11.35
N ASN A 5 -1.79 -1.68 10.51
CA ASN A 5 -3.14 -2.13 10.81
C ASN A 5 -3.14 -3.10 11.99
N HIS A 6 -2.16 -3.98 12.06
CA HIS A 6 -2.04 -4.94 13.15
C HIS A 6 -1.72 -4.27 14.48
N MET A 7 -0.85 -3.27 14.45
CA MET A 7 -0.34 -2.65 15.65
C MET A 7 -1.39 -1.83 16.39
N THR A 8 -2.28 -1.21 15.66
CA THR A 8 -3.26 -0.30 16.24
C THR A 8 -4.66 -0.91 16.35
N GLY A 9 -4.91 -2.01 15.66
CA GLY A 9 -6.25 -2.56 15.54
C GLY A 9 -7.17 -1.71 14.69
N ALA A 10 -6.69 -0.60 14.16
CA ALA A 10 -7.44 0.29 13.28
C ALA A 10 -7.24 -0.09 11.83
N THR A 11 -8.27 0.14 11.01
CA THR A 11 -8.19 -0.08 9.58
C THR A 11 -7.58 1.14 8.91
N MET A 12 -6.57 0.92 8.09
CA MET A 12 -5.88 1.99 7.39
C MET A 12 -5.66 1.63 5.94
N CYS A 13 -5.50 2.65 5.09
CA CYS A 13 -5.13 2.47 3.70
C CYS A 13 -3.73 1.83 3.62
N ASP A 14 -3.62 0.74 2.88
CA ASP A 14 -2.34 0.03 2.73
C ASP A 14 -1.35 0.76 1.83
N PHE A 15 -1.79 1.78 1.10
CA PHE A 15 -0.94 2.53 0.18
C PHE A 15 -0.40 3.83 0.79
N CYS A 16 -1.17 4.52 1.61
CA CYS A 16 -0.74 5.79 2.18
C CYS A 16 -0.90 5.89 3.69
N SER A 17 -1.38 4.85 4.33
CA SER A 17 -1.66 4.79 5.78
C SER A 17 -2.72 5.79 6.25
N GLY A 18 -3.49 6.34 5.32
CA GLY A 18 -4.58 7.24 5.68
C GLY A 18 -5.74 6.51 6.35
N ALA A 19 -6.56 7.26 7.06
CA ALA A 19 -7.75 6.72 7.70
C ALA A 19 -8.86 6.45 6.67
N ASN A 20 -9.86 5.67 7.10
CA ASN A 20 -11.08 5.42 6.32
C ASN A 20 -10.83 4.82 4.93
N PRO A 21 -10.17 3.66 4.83
CA PRO A 21 -10.11 2.96 3.56
C PRO A 21 -11.50 2.49 3.19
N LEU A 22 -11.92 2.76 1.96
CA LEU A 22 -13.26 2.45 1.48
C LEU A 22 -13.29 1.30 0.48
N TRP A 23 -12.14 0.95 -0.08
CA TRP A 23 -12.05 -0.05 -1.14
C TRP A 23 -11.19 -1.22 -0.73
N ARG A 24 -11.61 -2.42 -1.14
CA ARG A 24 -10.86 -3.64 -0.90
C ARG A 24 -10.42 -4.23 -2.23
N TYR A 25 -9.13 -4.47 -2.37
CA TYR A 25 -8.54 -5.09 -3.55
C TYR A 25 -8.19 -6.53 -3.22
N PRO A 26 -8.88 -7.50 -3.81
CA PRO A 26 -8.52 -8.90 -3.61
C PRO A 26 -7.09 -9.15 -4.08
N ALA A 27 -6.28 -9.75 -3.25
CA ALA A 27 -4.89 -10.04 -3.56
C ALA A 27 -4.44 -11.32 -2.85
N ALA A 28 -3.55 -12.05 -3.52
CA ALA A 28 -2.90 -13.20 -2.92
C ALA A 28 -1.84 -12.74 -1.93
N THR A 29 -1.56 -13.55 -0.95
CA THR A 29 -0.45 -13.32 -0.03
C THR A 29 0.87 -13.32 -0.79
N PHE A 30 1.74 -12.37 -0.50
CA PHE A 30 3.07 -12.33 -1.10
C PHE A 30 4.10 -11.79 -0.11
N HIS A 31 5.37 -11.89 -0.47
CA HIS A 31 6.48 -11.36 0.33
C HIS A 31 7.09 -10.15 -0.38
N ASP A 32 7.53 -9.16 0.40
CA ASP A 32 8.24 -8.02 -0.15
C ASP A 32 9.73 -8.32 -0.30
N SER A 33 10.52 -7.30 -0.67
CA SER A 33 11.96 -7.45 -0.90
C SER A 33 12.74 -7.89 0.33
N PHE A 34 12.18 -7.72 1.53
CA PHE A 34 12.81 -8.08 2.79
C PHE A 34 12.25 -9.37 3.37
N GLY A 35 11.37 -10.04 2.65
CA GLY A 35 10.72 -11.22 3.16
C GLY A 35 9.54 -10.96 4.09
N SER A 36 9.18 -9.71 4.30
CA SER A 36 7.98 -9.37 5.05
C SER A 36 6.75 -9.85 4.30
N LYS A 37 5.82 -10.45 5.02
CA LYS A 37 4.66 -11.06 4.43
C LYS A 37 3.50 -10.08 4.35
N SER A 38 2.99 -9.89 3.14
CA SER A 38 1.74 -9.15 2.91
C SER A 38 0.62 -10.16 2.80
N VAL A 39 -0.28 -10.15 3.77
CA VAL A 39 -1.32 -11.18 3.89
C VAL A 39 -2.63 -10.65 3.35
N GLU A 40 -3.24 -11.43 2.45
CA GLU A 40 -4.58 -11.21 1.93
C GLU A 40 -4.76 -9.88 1.18
N ASP A 41 -5.98 -9.35 1.24
CA ASP A 41 -6.43 -8.22 0.44
C ASP A 41 -5.81 -6.91 0.91
N TRP A 42 -5.71 -5.98 0.00
CA TRP A 42 -5.23 -4.63 0.28
C TRP A 42 -6.39 -3.66 0.36
N LEU A 43 -6.31 -2.74 1.30
CA LEU A 43 -7.30 -1.70 1.50
C LEU A 43 -6.81 -0.38 0.93
N ALA A 44 -7.68 0.36 0.28
CA ALA A 44 -7.35 1.64 -0.34
C ALA A 44 -8.36 2.71 0.06
N CYS A 45 -7.86 3.89 0.39
CA CYS A 45 -8.70 5.07 0.55
C CYS A 45 -9.20 5.53 -0.83
N GLU A 46 -10.14 6.44 -0.85
CA GLU A 46 -10.73 6.94 -2.10
C GLU A 46 -9.67 7.49 -3.06
N ALA A 47 -8.73 8.29 -2.54
CA ALA A 47 -7.69 8.89 -3.37
C ALA A 47 -6.76 7.83 -3.97
N CYS A 48 -6.33 6.84 -3.17
CA CYS A 48 -5.46 5.78 -3.67
C CYS A 48 -6.20 4.90 -4.67
N HIS A 49 -7.47 4.58 -4.41
CA HIS A 49 -8.30 3.85 -5.35
C HIS A 49 -8.38 4.57 -6.70
N ALA A 50 -8.64 5.87 -6.68
CA ALA A 50 -8.72 6.66 -7.92
C ALA A 50 -7.42 6.58 -8.71
N MET A 51 -6.28 6.67 -8.04
CA MET A 51 -4.97 6.57 -8.70
C MET A 51 -4.71 5.18 -9.27
N ILE A 52 -5.07 4.14 -8.56
CA ILE A 52 -4.90 2.77 -9.03
C ILE A 52 -5.73 2.56 -10.31
N GLU A 53 -6.99 2.96 -10.29
CA GLU A 53 -7.87 2.76 -11.44
C GLU A 53 -7.50 3.64 -12.63
N ALA A 54 -6.93 4.80 -12.39
CA ALA A 54 -6.43 5.68 -13.45
C ALA A 54 -5.07 5.26 -14.00
N GLY A 55 -4.40 4.30 -13.36
CA GLY A 55 -3.06 3.91 -13.74
C GLY A 55 -2.01 4.94 -13.36
N ASP A 56 -2.32 5.83 -12.43
CA ASP A 56 -1.41 6.87 -11.97
C ASP A 56 -0.41 6.30 -10.95
N ARG A 57 0.59 5.59 -11.46
CA ARG A 57 1.58 4.92 -10.62
C ARG A 57 2.45 5.91 -9.85
N GLU A 58 2.83 7.00 -10.49
CA GLU A 58 3.65 8.03 -9.84
C GLU A 58 2.89 8.71 -8.70
N GLY A 59 1.64 9.06 -8.92
CA GLY A 59 0.81 9.65 -7.87
C GLY A 59 0.68 8.73 -6.67
N LEU A 60 0.49 7.43 -6.93
CA LEU A 60 0.37 6.45 -5.86
C LEU A 60 1.68 6.32 -5.08
N ILE A 61 2.82 6.34 -5.75
CA ILE A 61 4.14 6.32 -5.10
C ILE A 61 4.33 7.56 -4.22
N GLU A 62 3.97 8.73 -4.73
CA GLU A 62 4.05 9.97 -3.96
C GLU A 62 3.20 9.91 -2.69
N ARG A 63 2.00 9.36 -2.79
CA ARG A 63 1.15 9.20 -1.62
C ARG A 63 1.72 8.20 -0.63
N ALA A 64 2.44 7.18 -1.09
CA ALA A 64 3.07 6.21 -0.20
C ALA A 64 4.08 6.86 0.74
N PHE A 65 4.71 7.95 0.32
CA PHE A 65 5.65 8.67 1.18
C PHE A 65 4.98 9.37 2.38
N ARG A 66 3.66 9.36 2.44
CA ARG A 66 2.91 9.82 3.62
C ARG A 66 2.85 8.77 4.73
N CYS A 67 3.23 7.53 4.42
CA CYS A 67 3.25 6.47 5.44
C CYS A 67 4.23 6.83 6.55
N PRO A 68 3.85 6.69 7.83
CA PRO A 68 4.71 7.10 8.96
C PRO A 68 6.09 6.47 8.99
N GLY A 69 6.23 5.24 8.48
CA GLY A 69 7.53 4.57 8.46
C GLY A 69 8.48 5.03 7.37
N ILE A 70 7.99 5.70 6.34
CA ILE A 70 8.82 6.08 5.19
C ILE A 70 9.87 7.15 5.54
N PRO A 71 9.57 8.20 6.33
CA PRO A 71 10.61 9.15 6.72
C PRO A 71 11.80 8.49 7.42
N LEU A 72 11.55 7.49 8.25
CA LEU A 72 12.63 6.75 8.91
C LEU A 72 13.47 5.98 7.89
N VAL A 73 12.83 5.33 6.94
CA VAL A 73 13.52 4.61 5.87
C VAL A 73 14.37 5.57 5.04
N VAL A 74 13.83 6.74 4.72
CA VAL A 74 14.58 7.76 3.98
C VAL A 74 15.80 8.21 4.78
N ALA A 75 15.64 8.42 6.09
CA ALA A 75 16.76 8.82 6.95
C ALA A 75 17.84 7.75 7.02
N MET A 76 17.47 6.48 7.02
CA MET A 76 18.41 5.37 7.15
C MET A 76 19.03 4.92 5.83
N ARG A 77 18.27 4.96 4.75
CA ARG A 77 18.66 4.36 3.46
C ARG A 77 18.65 5.33 2.30
N GLY A 78 18.12 6.53 2.49
CA GLY A 78 18.00 7.51 1.42
C GLY A 78 16.67 7.45 0.69
N ARG A 79 16.28 8.56 0.10
CA ARG A 79 15.00 8.71 -0.61
C ARG A 79 14.91 7.80 -1.84
N GLU A 80 15.97 7.67 -2.57
CA GLU A 80 16.01 6.85 -3.78
C GLU A 80 15.79 5.37 -3.46
N TRP A 81 16.42 4.91 -2.39
CA TRP A 81 16.21 3.55 -1.92
C TRP A 81 14.76 3.32 -1.50
N ALA A 82 14.20 4.28 -0.75
CA ALA A 82 12.81 4.19 -0.30
C ALA A 82 11.85 4.14 -1.50
N ARG A 83 12.10 4.95 -2.52
CA ARG A 83 11.30 4.94 -3.74
C ARG A 83 11.36 3.59 -4.44
N THR A 84 12.56 3.03 -4.57
CA THR A 84 12.74 1.71 -5.19
C THR A 84 11.94 0.64 -4.44
N TYR A 85 11.98 0.69 -3.12
CA TYR A 85 11.22 -0.23 -2.29
C TYR A 85 9.71 -0.12 -2.55
N VAL A 86 9.19 1.11 -2.57
CA VAL A 86 7.75 1.35 -2.79
C VAL A 86 7.35 0.89 -4.20
N VAL A 87 8.15 1.21 -5.20
CA VAL A 87 7.90 0.78 -6.59
C VAL A 87 7.80 -0.75 -6.67
N ASP A 88 8.76 -1.44 -6.04
CA ASP A 88 8.77 -2.90 -6.04
C ASP A 88 7.55 -3.47 -5.30
N LEU A 89 7.20 -2.89 -4.17
CA LEU A 89 6.04 -3.32 -3.39
C LEU A 89 4.74 -3.20 -4.21
N HIS A 90 4.57 -2.08 -4.92
CA HIS A 90 3.40 -1.88 -5.75
C HIS A 90 3.36 -2.83 -6.95
N LYS A 91 4.53 -3.15 -7.53
CA LYS A 91 4.61 -4.17 -8.58
C LYS A 91 4.16 -5.53 -8.08
N ARG A 92 4.61 -5.92 -6.90
CA ARG A 92 4.22 -7.19 -6.28
C ARG A 92 2.72 -7.23 -6.00
N PHE A 93 2.17 -6.14 -5.52
CA PHE A 93 0.73 -6.03 -5.34
C PHE A 93 -0.01 -6.26 -6.66
N ARG A 94 0.40 -5.58 -7.74
CA ARG A 94 -0.26 -5.72 -9.03
C ARG A 94 -0.18 -7.15 -9.58
N ARG A 95 0.95 -7.83 -9.39
CA ARG A 95 1.11 -9.22 -9.81
C ARG A 95 0.24 -10.18 -9.04
N ASN A 96 -0.05 -9.87 -7.80
CA ASN A 96 -0.80 -10.74 -6.90
C ASN A 96 -2.27 -10.33 -6.77
N ARG A 97 -2.69 -9.31 -7.47
CA ARG A 97 -4.07 -8.87 -7.49
C ARG A 97 -4.94 -9.95 -8.13
N ARG A 98 -6.07 -10.28 -7.48
CA ARG A 98 -6.93 -11.39 -7.90
C ARG A 98 -8.30 -11.00 -8.40
N GLY A 99 -8.56 -9.75 -8.64
CA GLY A 99 -9.86 -9.35 -9.15
C GLY A 99 -10.12 -7.87 -9.02
N GLN A 100 -11.34 -7.51 -9.27
CA GLN A 100 -11.75 -6.12 -9.20
C GLN A 100 -11.93 -5.67 -7.76
N PRO A 101 -11.63 -4.41 -7.46
CA PRO A 101 -11.90 -3.88 -6.15
C PRO A 101 -13.40 -3.77 -5.91
N TYR A 102 -13.77 -3.79 -4.65
CA TYR A 102 -15.15 -3.53 -4.28
C TYR A 102 -15.19 -2.59 -3.08
N ARG A 103 -16.28 -1.82 -3.01
CA ARG A 103 -16.45 -0.88 -1.93
C ARG A 103 -16.91 -1.61 -0.68
N MET A 104 -16.22 -1.36 0.42
CA MET A 104 -16.58 -1.97 1.69
C MET A 104 -17.80 -1.28 2.27
N ALA A 105 -18.65 -2.05 2.95
CA ALA A 105 -19.77 -1.50 3.70
C ALA A 105 -19.22 -0.66 4.85
N SER A 106 -19.79 0.48 5.05
CA SER A 106 -19.42 1.37 6.16
C SER A 106 -20.10 0.95 7.46
#